data_4fc6c3deb25ff1fb59ca4d6146d082b3
#
_entry.id   4fc6c3deb25ff1fb59ca4d6146d082b3
#
_cell.length_a   1.000
_cell.length_b   1.000
_cell.length_c   1.000
_cell.angle_alpha   90.00
_cell.angle_beta   90.00
_cell.angle_gamma   90.00
#
_symmetry.space_group_name_H-M   'P 1'
#
loop_
_entity.id
_entity.type
_entity.pdbx_description
1 polymer ?
#
loop_
_entity_poly.entity_id
_entity_poly.type
_entity_poly.pdbx_seq_one_letter_code
_entity_poly.pdbx_strand_id
1 'polypeptide(L)'
;ASDVYKRQGMRKLNAAHANGAGPLLLETVTQNYKVQVDRYVSVDFNSMIDIIDKLGGVELTLSDDEVRVANNYITEMCNLRKLDPNSYYFIKGGTKTCSGIQAVAYARIRYVGNADYQRTERQRTVLTKMMEKIKDMSLPELYSFAEDVLPLVTHNIPEDEMWSLLAKSPSLLQYKLVKDRIPYDNMYKVIYVKKQDMLVPDWEQTIAKLKETLY
;
A
#
# COMPACT_ATOMS: atom_id res chain seq x y z
N ALA A 1 -7.52 12.38 22.08
CA ALA A 1 -7.74 11.57 20.85
C ALA A 1 -8.02 10.10 21.17
N SER A 2 -7.26 9.48 22.08
CA SER A 2 -7.49 8.07 22.49
C SER A 2 -8.86 7.85 23.11
N ASP A 3 -9.41 8.81 23.85
CA ASP A 3 -10.72 8.74 24.48
C ASP A 3 -11.88 8.84 23.46
N VAL A 4 -11.68 9.56 22.37
CA VAL A 4 -12.67 9.62 21.28
C VAL A 4 -12.77 8.28 20.58
N TYR A 5 -11.65 7.58 20.39
CA TYR A 5 -11.63 6.27 19.74
C TYR A 5 -12.18 5.15 20.64
N LYS A 6 -11.87 5.18 21.94
CA LYS A 6 -12.43 4.26 22.95
C LYS A 6 -13.95 4.41 23.11
N ARG A 7 -14.49 5.64 23.00
CA ARG A 7 -15.93 5.91 23.09
C ARG A 7 -16.73 5.45 21.87
N GLN A 8 -16.10 5.21 20.72
CA GLN A 8 -16.77 4.84 19.46
C GLN A 8 -16.93 3.33 19.25
N GLY A 9 -16.38 2.49 20.12
CA GLY A 9 -16.47 1.04 20.06
C GLY A 9 -15.60 0.41 18.97
N MET A 10 -15.76 -0.89 18.75
CA MET A 10 -14.96 -1.69 17.83
C MET A 10 -15.20 -1.24 16.36
N ARG A 11 -14.12 -0.90 15.65
CA ARG A 11 -14.12 -0.48 14.24
C ARG A 11 -12.96 -1.10 13.48
N LYS A 12 -13.05 -1.13 12.15
CA LYS A 12 -11.93 -1.54 11.30
C LYS A 12 -10.76 -0.55 11.44
N LEU A 13 -9.52 -1.03 11.40
CA LEU A 13 -8.31 -0.21 11.53
C LEU A 13 -8.26 0.93 10.50
N ASN A 14 -8.70 0.68 9.27
CA ASN A 14 -8.75 1.70 8.23
C ASN A 14 -9.72 2.87 8.54
N ALA A 15 -10.65 2.69 9.48
CA ALA A 15 -11.48 3.79 9.95
C ALA A 15 -10.68 4.86 10.71
N ALA A 16 -9.54 4.51 11.30
CA ALA A 16 -8.66 5.49 11.92
C ALA A 16 -8.10 6.46 10.89
N HIS A 17 -7.63 5.94 9.74
CA HIS A 17 -7.17 6.78 8.64
C HIS A 17 -8.29 7.66 8.06
N ALA A 18 -9.50 7.12 7.89
CA ALA A 18 -10.63 7.88 7.37
C ALA A 18 -11.09 9.02 8.29
N ASN A 19 -10.86 8.90 9.61
CA ASN A 19 -11.31 9.89 10.60
C ASN A 19 -10.23 10.90 11.03
N GLY A 20 -8.95 10.56 10.90
CA GLY A 20 -7.85 11.41 11.36
C GLY A 20 -6.55 11.21 10.59
N ALA A 21 -6.65 10.68 9.37
CA ALA A 21 -5.52 10.47 8.46
C ALA A 21 -4.35 9.71 9.10
N GLY A 22 -3.12 10.02 8.69
CA GLY A 22 -1.89 9.38 9.17
C GLY A 22 -1.70 9.45 10.69
N PRO A 23 -1.85 10.61 11.34
CA PRO A 23 -1.64 10.74 12.77
C PRO A 23 -2.50 9.80 13.62
N LEU A 24 -3.80 9.75 13.36
CA LEU A 24 -4.70 8.87 14.12
C LEU A 24 -4.47 7.39 13.81
N LEU A 25 -4.12 7.05 12.58
CA LEU A 25 -3.76 5.68 12.22
C LEU A 25 -2.49 5.24 12.97
N LEU A 26 -1.46 6.07 13.00
CA LEU A 26 -0.20 5.82 13.69
C LEU A 26 -0.41 5.59 15.19
N GLU A 27 -1.16 6.48 15.86
CA GLU A 27 -1.53 6.31 17.27
C GLU A 27 -2.32 5.00 17.48
N THR A 28 -3.29 4.71 16.61
CA THR A 28 -4.12 3.50 16.72
C THR A 28 -3.28 2.23 16.56
N VAL A 29 -2.33 2.20 15.61
CA VAL A 29 -1.42 1.07 15.43
C VAL A 29 -0.53 0.89 16.66
N THR A 30 0.12 1.95 17.12
CA THR A 30 1.00 1.92 18.30
C THR A 30 0.27 1.41 19.54
N GLN A 31 -0.95 1.92 19.79
CA GLN A 31 -1.72 1.53 20.96
C GLN A 31 -2.22 0.08 20.92
N ASN A 32 -2.69 -0.40 19.77
CA ASN A 32 -3.28 -1.73 19.68
C ASN A 32 -2.24 -2.84 19.52
N TYR A 33 -1.22 -2.63 18.68
CA TYR A 33 -0.20 -3.65 18.40
C TYR A 33 1.01 -3.60 19.34
N LYS A 34 1.09 -2.56 20.22
CA LYS A 34 2.18 -2.38 21.17
C LYS A 34 3.57 -2.32 20.52
N VAL A 35 3.62 -1.77 19.33
CA VAL A 35 4.85 -1.46 18.59
C VAL A 35 4.97 0.05 18.44
N GLN A 36 6.17 0.57 18.53
CA GLN A 36 6.39 1.98 18.31
C GLN A 36 6.41 2.28 16.81
N VAL A 37 5.55 3.19 16.38
CA VAL A 37 5.48 3.68 15.01
C VAL A 37 5.47 5.20 15.06
N ASP A 38 6.53 5.84 14.55
CA ASP A 38 6.74 7.29 14.66
C ASP A 38 6.53 8.04 13.36
N ARG A 39 6.60 7.32 12.24
CA ARG A 39 6.53 7.89 10.89
C ARG A 39 5.43 7.25 10.05
N TYR A 40 4.83 8.05 9.18
CA TYR A 40 3.92 7.57 8.15
C TYR A 40 4.19 8.24 6.81
N VAL A 41 3.86 7.53 5.75
CA VAL A 41 3.73 8.06 4.39
C VAL A 41 2.37 7.62 3.87
N SER A 42 1.60 8.58 3.37
CA SER A 42 0.29 8.35 2.78
C SER A 42 0.30 8.79 1.32
N VAL A 43 -0.28 7.97 0.46
CA VAL A 43 -0.38 8.22 -0.97
C VAL A 43 -1.81 7.90 -1.42
N ASP A 44 -2.40 8.77 -2.21
CA ASP A 44 -3.68 8.49 -2.87
C ASP A 44 -3.49 7.77 -4.22
N PHE A 45 -4.58 7.35 -4.84
CA PHE A 45 -4.51 6.62 -6.11
C PHE A 45 -3.96 7.45 -7.27
N ASN A 46 -4.24 8.76 -7.31
CA ASN A 46 -3.74 9.63 -8.36
C ASN A 46 -2.23 9.83 -8.24
N SER A 47 -1.78 10.14 -7.04
CA SER A 47 -0.35 10.24 -6.74
C SER A 47 0.39 8.92 -6.99
N MET A 48 -0.22 7.79 -6.65
CA MET A 48 0.38 6.47 -6.91
C MET A 48 0.54 6.22 -8.41
N ILE A 49 -0.43 6.63 -9.26
CA ILE A 49 -0.31 6.55 -10.72
C ILE A 49 0.93 7.34 -11.17
N ASP A 50 1.05 8.59 -10.74
CA ASP A 50 2.12 9.48 -11.16
C ASP A 50 3.50 8.97 -10.67
N ILE A 51 3.58 8.42 -9.45
CA ILE A 51 4.80 7.80 -8.91
C ILE A 51 5.23 6.60 -9.75
N ILE A 52 4.29 5.71 -10.10
CA ILE A 52 4.60 4.54 -10.93
C ILE A 52 5.03 4.95 -12.34
N ASP A 53 4.41 5.98 -12.91
CA ASP A 53 4.79 6.49 -14.23
C ASP A 53 6.20 7.12 -14.20
N LYS A 54 6.57 7.84 -13.12
CA LYS A 54 7.94 8.34 -12.90
C LYS A 54 8.98 7.22 -12.76
N LEU A 55 8.59 6.05 -12.24
CA LEU A 55 9.41 4.84 -12.25
C LEU A 55 9.53 4.18 -13.64
N GLY A 56 8.82 4.68 -14.66
CA GLY A 56 8.74 4.04 -15.97
C GLY A 56 7.90 2.77 -15.96
N GLY A 57 6.87 2.72 -15.11
CA GLY A 57 5.96 1.58 -14.95
C GLY A 57 6.53 0.44 -14.09
N VAL A 58 5.74 -0.61 -13.90
CA VAL A 58 6.11 -1.81 -13.13
C VAL A 58 5.71 -3.08 -13.89
N GLU A 59 6.52 -4.12 -13.79
CA GLU A 59 6.21 -5.41 -14.42
C GLU A 59 5.19 -6.20 -13.60
N LEU A 60 4.05 -6.52 -14.21
CA LEU A 60 2.98 -7.29 -13.60
C LEU A 60 2.49 -8.41 -14.51
N THR A 61 2.04 -9.49 -13.90
CA THR A 61 1.40 -10.61 -14.60
C THR A 61 -0.09 -10.62 -14.25
N LEU A 62 -0.94 -10.60 -15.25
CA LEU A 62 -2.39 -10.63 -15.11
C LEU A 62 -2.98 -11.87 -15.81
N SER A 63 -4.00 -12.47 -15.23
CA SER A 63 -4.86 -13.41 -15.94
C SER A 63 -5.88 -12.68 -16.83
N ASP A 64 -6.53 -13.40 -17.76
CA ASP A 64 -7.57 -12.81 -18.61
C ASP A 64 -8.78 -12.32 -17.79
N ASP A 65 -9.11 -13.00 -16.69
CA ASP A 65 -10.17 -12.56 -15.78
C ASP A 65 -9.80 -11.26 -15.06
N GLU A 66 -8.54 -11.11 -14.66
CA GLU A 66 -8.04 -9.88 -14.07
C GLU A 66 -8.02 -8.72 -15.06
N VAL A 67 -7.65 -8.97 -16.31
CA VAL A 67 -7.70 -7.98 -17.41
C VAL A 67 -9.09 -7.40 -17.56
N ARG A 68 -10.13 -8.25 -17.60
CA ARG A 68 -11.51 -7.78 -17.74
C ARG A 68 -11.91 -6.83 -16.61
N VAL A 69 -11.56 -7.15 -15.38
CA VAL A 69 -11.89 -6.32 -14.20
C VAL A 69 -11.01 -5.08 -14.15
N ALA A 70 -9.71 -5.19 -14.46
CA ALA A 70 -8.79 -4.06 -14.51
C ALA A 70 -9.24 -3.01 -15.52
N ASN A 71 -9.72 -3.42 -16.70
CA ASN A 71 -10.18 -2.49 -17.72
C ASN A 71 -11.38 -1.62 -17.26
N ASN A 72 -12.26 -2.15 -16.40
CA ASN A 72 -13.32 -1.35 -15.79
C ASN A 72 -12.75 -0.23 -14.89
N TYR A 73 -11.73 -0.56 -14.08
CA TYR A 73 -11.05 0.45 -13.25
C TYR A 73 -10.24 1.43 -14.07
N ILE A 74 -9.63 1.00 -15.20
CA ILE A 74 -8.96 1.90 -16.15
C ILE A 74 -9.95 2.91 -16.70
N THR A 75 -11.13 2.48 -17.16
CA THR A 75 -12.19 3.38 -17.64
C THR A 75 -12.55 4.43 -16.59
N GLU A 76 -12.79 4.00 -15.34
CA GLU A 76 -13.14 4.90 -14.23
C GLU A 76 -12.04 5.96 -14.01
N MET A 77 -10.78 5.53 -13.90
CA MET A 77 -9.67 6.45 -13.62
C MET A 77 -9.35 7.36 -14.79
N CYS A 78 -9.42 6.86 -16.03
CA CYS A 78 -9.23 7.70 -17.22
C CYS A 78 -10.30 8.79 -17.32
N ASN A 79 -11.57 8.45 -17.05
CA ASN A 79 -12.66 9.42 -17.04
C ASN A 79 -12.43 10.53 -16.00
N LEU A 80 -11.99 10.17 -14.79
CA LEU A 80 -11.67 11.14 -13.74
C LEU A 80 -10.48 12.05 -14.12
N ARG A 81 -9.50 11.51 -14.83
CA ARG A 81 -8.30 12.23 -15.29
C ARG A 81 -8.47 12.87 -16.69
N LYS A 82 -9.62 12.72 -17.33
CA LYS A 82 -9.92 13.21 -18.70
C LYS A 82 -8.95 12.64 -19.75
N LEU A 83 -8.62 11.37 -19.64
CA LEU A 83 -7.75 10.62 -20.55
C LEU A 83 -8.58 9.65 -21.39
N ASP A 84 -8.07 9.29 -22.57
CA ASP A 84 -8.68 8.23 -23.39
C ASP A 84 -8.34 6.85 -22.81
N PRO A 85 -9.33 6.08 -22.31
CA PRO A 85 -9.09 4.77 -21.73
C PRO A 85 -8.56 3.73 -22.73
N ASN A 86 -8.82 3.90 -24.05
CA ASN A 86 -8.35 3.00 -25.08
C ASN A 86 -6.82 2.89 -25.13
N SER A 87 -6.12 3.96 -24.72
CA SER A 87 -4.66 4.01 -24.65
C SER A 87 -4.07 3.15 -23.54
N TYR A 88 -4.90 2.72 -22.57
CA TYR A 88 -4.45 2.02 -21.36
C TYR A 88 -5.04 0.62 -21.20
N TYR A 89 -6.03 0.23 -22.01
CA TYR A 89 -6.65 -1.08 -21.89
C TYR A 89 -5.65 -2.22 -22.08
N PHE A 90 -5.79 -3.23 -21.26
CA PHE A 90 -5.18 -4.52 -21.49
C PHE A 90 -5.95 -5.27 -22.59
N ILE A 91 -5.25 -5.86 -23.55
CA ILE A 91 -5.86 -6.65 -24.62
C ILE A 91 -6.04 -8.11 -24.15
N LYS A 92 -5.03 -8.66 -23.44
CA LYS A 92 -5.01 -10.02 -22.90
C LYS A 92 -4.12 -10.11 -21.68
N GLY A 93 -4.27 -11.19 -20.92
CA GLY A 93 -3.40 -11.54 -19.81
C GLY A 93 -1.94 -11.76 -20.23
N GLY A 94 -1.09 -12.02 -19.25
CA GLY A 94 0.35 -12.22 -19.41
C GLY A 94 1.16 -11.19 -18.63
N THR A 95 2.48 -11.30 -18.76
CA THR A 95 3.46 -10.41 -18.11
C THR A 95 3.75 -9.22 -19.02
N LYS A 96 3.71 -8.03 -18.45
CA LYS A 96 4.02 -6.79 -19.17
C LYS A 96 4.41 -5.65 -18.21
N THR A 97 5.13 -4.67 -18.72
CA THR A 97 5.33 -3.40 -18.03
C THR A 97 4.02 -2.60 -18.07
N CYS A 98 3.47 -2.33 -16.90
CA CYS A 98 2.22 -1.61 -16.71
C CYS A 98 2.50 -0.15 -16.37
N SER A 99 1.78 0.78 -17.01
CA SER A 99 1.77 2.18 -16.60
C SER A 99 1.14 2.35 -15.22
N GLY A 100 1.23 3.55 -14.63
CA GLY A 100 0.62 3.85 -13.34
C GLY A 100 -0.88 3.58 -13.31
N ILE A 101 -1.63 3.98 -14.33
CA ILE A 101 -3.07 3.68 -14.45
C ILE A 101 -3.32 2.17 -14.45
N GLN A 102 -2.55 1.42 -15.23
CA GLN A 102 -2.70 -0.03 -15.33
C GLN A 102 -2.34 -0.74 -14.02
N ALA A 103 -1.26 -0.33 -13.35
CA ALA A 103 -0.82 -0.91 -12.10
C ALA A 103 -1.78 -0.62 -10.94
N VAL A 104 -2.31 0.61 -10.86
CA VAL A 104 -3.32 0.96 -9.87
C VAL A 104 -4.64 0.26 -10.14
N ALA A 105 -5.04 0.08 -11.41
CA ALA A 105 -6.20 -0.71 -11.77
C ALA A 105 -6.07 -2.16 -11.29
N TYR A 106 -4.91 -2.79 -11.52
CA TYR A 106 -4.60 -4.12 -11.01
C TYR A 106 -4.68 -4.19 -9.48
N ALA A 107 -4.10 -3.23 -8.77
CA ALA A 107 -4.13 -3.17 -7.29
C ALA A 107 -5.55 -3.00 -6.73
N ARG A 108 -6.50 -2.48 -7.51
CA ARG A 108 -7.90 -2.27 -7.11
C ARG A 108 -8.81 -3.47 -7.36
N ILE A 109 -8.37 -4.51 -8.08
CA ILE A 109 -9.19 -5.70 -8.39
C ILE A 109 -9.69 -6.37 -7.11
N ARG A 110 -11.00 -6.51 -6.97
CA ARG A 110 -11.68 -7.13 -5.83
C ARG A 110 -12.41 -8.44 -6.16
N TYR A 111 -12.91 -8.57 -7.39
CA TYR A 111 -13.91 -9.57 -7.75
C TYR A 111 -13.35 -10.77 -8.53
N VAL A 112 -12.04 -10.99 -8.46
CA VAL A 112 -11.38 -12.17 -9.03
C VAL A 112 -10.70 -12.92 -7.89
N GLY A 113 -11.13 -14.17 -7.67
CA GLY A 113 -10.61 -15.04 -6.60
C GLY A 113 -11.14 -14.71 -5.21
N ASN A 114 -10.32 -14.85 -4.18
CA ASN A 114 -10.70 -14.71 -2.77
C ASN A 114 -10.73 -13.23 -2.32
N ALA A 115 -11.53 -12.43 -3.00
CA ALA A 115 -11.90 -11.01 -2.77
C ALA A 115 -10.84 -10.11 -2.08
N ASP A 116 -10.97 -9.85 -0.77
CA ASP A 116 -10.13 -8.89 -0.05
C ASP A 116 -8.69 -9.38 0.19
N TYR A 117 -8.46 -10.68 0.30
CA TYR A 117 -7.12 -11.25 0.45
C TYR A 117 -6.27 -11.04 -0.80
N GLN A 118 -6.83 -11.34 -1.96
CA GLN A 118 -6.11 -11.17 -3.23
C GLN A 118 -5.92 -9.71 -3.61
N ARG A 119 -6.85 -8.82 -3.22
CA ARG A 119 -6.61 -7.37 -3.39
C ARG A 119 -5.38 -6.91 -2.61
N THR A 120 -5.26 -7.30 -1.35
CA THR A 120 -4.10 -6.95 -0.52
C THR A 120 -2.81 -7.54 -1.10
N GLU A 121 -2.86 -8.75 -1.66
CA GLU A 121 -1.72 -9.37 -2.33
C GLU A 121 -1.32 -8.61 -3.59
N ARG A 122 -2.27 -8.19 -4.42
CA ARG A 122 -2.01 -7.36 -5.60
C ARG A 122 -1.36 -6.03 -5.23
N GLN A 123 -1.85 -5.37 -4.17
CA GLN A 123 -1.24 -4.14 -3.65
C GLN A 123 0.21 -4.37 -3.23
N ARG A 124 0.49 -5.44 -2.48
CA ARG A 124 1.86 -5.81 -2.09
C ARG A 124 2.73 -6.13 -3.28
N THR A 125 2.18 -6.79 -4.31
CA THR A 125 2.89 -7.09 -5.55
C THR A 125 3.33 -5.81 -6.25
N VAL A 126 2.44 -4.83 -6.41
CA VAL A 126 2.78 -3.52 -7.00
C VAL A 126 3.89 -2.83 -6.21
N LEU A 127 3.73 -2.72 -4.89
CA LEU A 127 4.75 -2.10 -4.03
C LEU A 127 6.11 -2.83 -4.11
N THR A 128 6.09 -4.16 -4.19
CA THR A 128 7.32 -4.94 -4.34
C THR A 128 8.03 -4.63 -5.66
N LYS A 129 7.25 -4.58 -6.75
CA LYS A 129 7.80 -4.27 -8.08
C LYS A 129 8.35 -2.85 -8.17
N MET A 130 7.72 -1.90 -7.49
CA MET A 130 8.27 -0.55 -7.32
C MET A 130 9.60 -0.58 -6.57
N MET A 131 9.67 -1.30 -5.44
CA MET A 131 10.90 -1.43 -4.65
C MET A 131 12.03 -2.12 -5.42
N GLU A 132 11.71 -3.15 -6.23
CA GLU A 132 12.70 -3.79 -7.11
C GLU A 132 13.31 -2.75 -8.06
N LYS A 133 12.52 -1.92 -8.72
CA LYS A 133 13.03 -0.86 -9.60
C LYS A 133 13.85 0.20 -8.85
N ILE A 134 13.40 0.61 -7.67
CA ILE A 134 14.12 1.58 -6.84
C ILE A 134 15.50 1.04 -6.42
N LYS A 135 15.60 -0.27 -6.17
CA LYS A 135 16.89 -0.91 -5.83
C LYS A 135 17.92 -0.83 -6.93
N ASP A 136 17.47 -0.81 -8.18
CA ASP A 136 18.35 -0.76 -9.36
C ASP A 136 18.79 0.66 -9.72
N MET A 137 18.26 1.70 -9.04
CA MET A 137 18.63 3.09 -9.27
C MET A 137 20.00 3.43 -8.70
N SER A 138 20.76 4.20 -9.46
CA SER A 138 21.96 4.88 -8.95
C SER A 138 21.59 5.94 -7.92
N LEU A 139 22.54 6.35 -7.09
CA LEU A 139 22.28 7.36 -6.06
C LEU A 139 21.75 8.68 -6.62
N PRO A 140 22.30 9.25 -7.74
CA PRO A 140 21.73 10.45 -8.36
C PRO A 140 20.30 10.26 -8.85
N GLU A 141 19.97 9.11 -9.46
CA GLU A 141 18.62 8.79 -9.91
C GLU A 141 17.64 8.71 -8.73
N LEU A 142 18.09 8.12 -7.62
CA LEU A 142 17.29 8.00 -6.41
C LEU A 142 16.99 9.38 -5.79
N TYR A 143 17.97 10.30 -5.77
CA TYR A 143 17.75 11.67 -5.32
C TYR A 143 16.75 12.40 -6.20
N SER A 144 16.92 12.34 -7.52
CA SER A 144 15.99 12.96 -8.48
C SER A 144 14.59 12.38 -8.35
N PHE A 145 14.47 11.06 -8.21
CA PHE A 145 13.20 10.39 -8.00
C PHE A 145 12.54 10.82 -6.67
N ALA A 146 13.31 10.94 -5.58
CA ALA A 146 12.80 11.40 -4.30
C ALA A 146 12.27 12.84 -4.38
N GLU A 147 13.00 13.77 -5.02
CA GLU A 147 12.53 15.14 -5.25
C GLU A 147 11.21 15.18 -6.03
N ASP A 148 11.06 14.32 -7.00
CA ASP A 148 9.86 14.20 -7.83
C ASP A 148 8.65 13.60 -7.07
N VAL A 149 8.91 12.68 -6.14
CA VAL A 149 7.86 11.91 -5.44
C VAL A 149 7.41 12.59 -4.16
N LEU A 150 8.30 13.29 -3.45
CA LEU A 150 7.98 13.94 -2.18
C LEU A 150 6.75 14.86 -2.23
N PRO A 151 6.55 15.68 -3.28
CA PRO A 151 5.35 16.51 -3.41
C PRO A 151 4.06 15.72 -3.61
N LEU A 152 4.15 14.46 -4.02
CA LEU A 152 3.00 13.59 -4.32
C LEU A 152 2.51 12.79 -3.11
N VAL A 153 3.22 12.83 -1.99
CA VAL A 153 2.90 12.06 -0.79
C VAL A 153 2.68 12.97 0.41
N THR A 154 1.87 12.51 1.35
CA THR A 154 1.70 13.15 2.66
C THR A 154 2.49 12.35 3.70
N HIS A 155 3.38 12.98 4.44
CA HIS A 155 4.20 12.33 5.44
C HIS A 155 4.47 13.23 6.66
N ASN A 156 5.01 12.64 7.74
CA ASN A 156 5.49 13.37 8.93
C ASN A 156 7.00 13.15 9.15
N ILE A 157 7.74 12.72 8.15
CA ILE A 157 9.20 12.53 8.25
C ILE A 157 9.85 13.91 8.26
N PRO A 158 10.67 14.28 9.29
CA PRO A 158 11.44 15.50 9.28
C PRO A 158 12.42 15.56 8.10
N GLU A 159 12.72 16.75 7.62
CA GLU A 159 13.54 16.94 6.42
C GLU A 159 14.97 16.37 6.60
N ASP A 160 15.58 16.60 7.75
CA ASP A 160 16.90 16.09 8.10
C ASP A 160 16.93 14.56 8.17
N GLU A 161 15.89 13.95 8.72
CA GLU A 161 15.75 12.48 8.74
C GLU A 161 15.59 11.92 7.34
N MET A 162 14.82 12.58 6.49
CA MET A 162 14.59 12.19 5.11
C MET A 162 15.89 12.19 4.30
N TRP A 163 16.67 13.26 4.38
CA TRP A 163 17.99 13.32 3.72
C TRP A 163 18.97 12.29 4.27
N SER A 164 18.93 12.04 5.58
CA SER A 164 19.71 10.97 6.21
C SER A 164 19.32 9.58 5.69
N LEU A 165 18.03 9.30 5.51
CA LEU A 165 17.54 8.03 4.94
C LEU A 165 17.98 7.87 3.48
N LEU A 166 17.88 8.92 2.67
CA LEU A 166 18.35 8.92 1.28
C LEU A 166 19.87 8.65 1.21
N ALA A 167 20.66 9.30 2.03
CA ALA A 167 22.10 9.07 2.06
C ALA A 167 22.48 7.63 2.45
N LYS A 168 21.67 6.99 3.32
CA LYS A 168 21.84 5.60 3.75
C LYS A 168 21.20 4.58 2.81
N SER A 169 20.46 5.01 1.81
CA SER A 169 19.67 4.14 0.94
C SER A 169 20.51 3.04 0.25
N PRO A 170 21.76 3.26 -0.22
CA PRO A 170 22.57 2.18 -0.80
C PRO A 170 22.76 0.99 0.14
N SER A 171 22.86 1.24 1.45
CA SER A 171 22.96 0.19 2.45
C SER A 171 21.58 -0.41 2.76
N LEU A 172 20.55 0.43 2.89
CA LEU A 172 19.21 -0.02 3.22
C LEU A 172 18.59 -0.89 2.11
N LEU A 173 18.83 -0.55 0.85
CA LEU A 173 18.31 -1.28 -0.31
C LEU A 173 18.95 -2.66 -0.50
N GLN A 174 20.06 -2.95 0.16
CA GLN A 174 20.69 -4.30 0.16
C GLN A 174 19.94 -5.30 1.04
N TYR A 175 19.15 -4.83 2.01
CA TYR A 175 18.39 -5.73 2.86
C TYR A 175 17.27 -6.45 2.10
N LYS A 176 17.00 -7.69 2.53
CA LYS A 176 15.90 -8.48 2.00
C LYS A 176 14.57 -7.87 2.44
N LEU A 177 13.68 -7.63 1.49
CA LEU A 177 12.31 -7.23 1.77
C LEU A 177 11.52 -8.43 2.31
N VAL A 178 11.13 -8.38 3.59
CA VAL A 178 10.23 -9.35 4.20
C VAL A 178 8.81 -8.82 4.11
N LYS A 179 7.91 -9.64 3.59
CA LYS A 179 6.49 -9.32 3.46
C LYS A 179 5.72 -10.06 4.54
N ASP A 180 4.94 -9.33 5.31
CA ASP A 180 4.07 -9.92 6.31
C ASP A 180 2.67 -9.31 6.27
N ARG A 181 1.72 -9.94 6.98
CA ARG A 181 0.33 -9.54 7.00
C ARG A 181 -0.27 -9.70 8.39
N ILE A 182 -0.98 -8.68 8.83
CA ILE A 182 -1.77 -8.70 10.07
C ILE A 182 -3.25 -8.56 9.69
N PRO A 183 -4.14 -9.41 10.26
CA PRO A 183 -3.86 -10.49 11.20
C PRO A 183 -3.17 -11.69 10.54
N TYR A 184 -2.36 -12.40 11.32
CA TYR A 184 -1.69 -13.64 10.88
C TYR A 184 -2.69 -14.77 10.67
N ASP A 185 -2.37 -15.71 9.79
CA ASP A 185 -3.21 -16.89 9.56
C ASP A 185 -3.41 -17.68 10.86
N ASN A 186 -4.63 -18.11 11.10
CA ASN A 186 -5.07 -18.83 12.31
C ASN A 186 -4.95 -18.04 13.63
N MET A 187 -4.62 -16.73 13.59
CA MET A 187 -4.52 -15.86 14.76
C MET A 187 -5.61 -14.76 14.76
N TYR A 188 -6.79 -15.06 14.24
CA TYR A 188 -7.92 -14.12 14.27
C TYR A 188 -9.26 -14.85 14.29
N LYS A 189 -10.29 -14.12 14.73
CA LYS A 189 -11.69 -14.52 14.64
C LYS A 189 -12.43 -13.60 13.70
N VAL A 190 -13.37 -14.16 12.94
CA VAL A 190 -14.30 -13.35 12.13
C VAL A 190 -15.51 -13.06 12.99
N ILE A 191 -15.84 -11.78 13.16
CA ILE A 191 -17.06 -11.35 13.85
C ILE A 191 -17.89 -10.47 12.91
N TYR A 192 -19.21 -10.48 13.09
CA TYR A 192 -20.13 -9.69 12.31
C TYR A 192 -20.63 -8.51 13.13
N VAL A 193 -20.21 -7.29 12.78
CA VAL A 193 -20.57 -6.07 13.50
C VAL A 193 -21.14 -5.03 12.52
N LYS A 194 -22.29 -4.47 12.81
CA LYS A 194 -22.95 -3.43 11.98
C LYS A 194 -23.02 -3.81 10.49
N LYS A 195 -23.45 -5.03 10.21
CA LYS A 195 -23.55 -5.59 8.84
C LYS A 195 -22.21 -5.70 8.09
N GLN A 196 -21.10 -5.81 8.79
CA GLN A 196 -19.77 -5.97 8.19
C GLN A 196 -19.00 -7.08 8.90
N ASP A 197 -18.30 -7.91 8.11
CA ASP A 197 -17.32 -8.83 8.64
C ASP A 197 -16.09 -8.06 9.14
N MET A 198 -15.64 -8.40 10.33
CA MET A 198 -14.43 -7.86 10.94
C MET A 198 -13.50 -9.02 11.34
N LEU A 199 -12.23 -8.88 11.00
CA LEU A 199 -11.18 -9.76 11.49
C LEU A 199 -10.67 -9.18 12.81
N VAL A 200 -10.87 -9.92 13.90
CA VAL A 200 -10.37 -9.53 15.23
C VAL A 200 -9.16 -10.40 15.54
N PRO A 201 -7.95 -9.81 15.61
CA PRO A 201 -6.75 -10.55 15.93
C PRO A 201 -6.84 -11.21 17.31
N ASP A 202 -6.20 -12.34 17.46
CA ASP A 202 -5.72 -12.77 18.76
C ASP A 202 -4.59 -11.81 19.15
N TRP A 203 -4.89 -10.87 20.03
CA TRP A 203 -3.99 -9.77 20.35
C TRP A 203 -2.69 -10.26 20.99
N GLU A 204 -2.76 -11.23 21.88
CA GLU A 204 -1.58 -11.74 22.59
C GLU A 204 -0.61 -12.40 21.60
N GLN A 205 -1.09 -13.36 20.82
CA GLN A 205 -0.29 -14.06 19.82
C GLN A 205 0.20 -13.13 18.72
N THR A 206 -0.65 -12.21 18.24
CA THR A 206 -0.29 -11.26 17.19
C THR A 206 0.80 -10.30 17.65
N ILE A 207 0.70 -9.76 18.87
CA ILE A 207 1.71 -8.84 19.42
C ILE A 207 3.04 -9.58 19.66
N ALA A 208 2.99 -10.80 20.19
CA ALA A 208 4.19 -11.60 20.41
C ALA A 208 4.94 -11.86 19.09
N LYS A 209 4.22 -12.37 18.09
CA LYS A 209 4.80 -12.64 16.76
C LYS A 209 5.31 -11.39 16.06
N LEU A 210 4.59 -10.26 16.17
CA LEU A 210 5.01 -9.00 15.57
C LEU A 210 6.30 -8.47 16.20
N LYS A 211 6.43 -8.60 17.52
CA LYS A 211 7.67 -8.23 18.23
C LYS A 211 8.85 -9.11 17.83
N GLU A 212 8.66 -10.41 17.71
CA GLU A 212 9.68 -11.34 17.22
C GLU A 212 10.15 -11.01 15.81
N THR A 213 9.24 -10.49 14.96
CA THR A 213 9.56 -10.12 13.57
C THR A 213 10.29 -8.77 13.47
N LEU A 214 10.03 -7.83 14.38
CA LEU A 214 10.51 -6.44 14.31
C LEU A 214 11.75 -6.17 15.16
N TYR A 215 11.98 -6.96 16.20
CA TYR A 215 13.05 -6.79 17.20
C TYR A 215 13.85 -8.08 17.39
#